data_993e01c6640ee1610327a799fe57fa8b
#
_entry.id   993e01c6640ee1610327a799fe57fa8b
#
_cell.length_a   1.000
_cell.length_b   1.000
_cell.length_c   1.000
_cell.angle_alpha   90.00
_cell.angle_beta   90.00
_cell.angle_gamma   90.00
#
_symmetry.space_group_name_H-M   'P 1'
#
loop_
_entity.id
_entity.type
_entity.pdbx_description
1 polymer ?
#
loop_
_entity_poly.entity_id
_entity_poly.type
_entity_poly.pdbx_seq_one_letter_code
_entity_poly.pdbx_strand_id
1 'polypeptide(L)' 'MKKLSVFVKDRRKEVRMTQKEFAERAGVALTVVRKIEQGKTNLNLDKVNLVLAMFGHEMAPAASIELESTDEAS' A
#
# COMPACT_ATOMS: atom_id res chain seq x y z
N MET A 1 7.96 -6.68 -8.42
CA MET A 1 6.82 -6.24 -7.57
C MET A 1 7.26 -5.10 -6.68
N LYS A 2 6.53 -4.02 -6.68
CA LYS A 2 6.85 -2.89 -5.79
C LYS A 2 6.52 -3.24 -4.34
N LYS A 3 7.30 -2.70 -3.41
CA LYS A 3 6.97 -2.79 -2.00
C LYS A 3 5.64 -2.07 -1.74
N LEU A 4 4.88 -2.57 -0.79
CA LEU A 4 3.58 -2.00 -0.43
C LEU A 4 3.67 -0.49 -0.13
N SER A 5 4.69 -0.07 0.62
CA SER A 5 4.89 1.33 0.99
C SER A 5 5.06 2.23 -0.23
N VAL A 6 5.86 1.79 -1.19
CA VAL A 6 6.13 2.54 -2.42
C VAL A 6 4.89 2.58 -3.30
N PHE A 7 4.22 1.43 -3.46
CA PHE A 7 3.01 1.33 -4.28
C PHE A 7 1.93 2.29 -3.79
N VAL A 8 1.62 2.26 -2.50
CA VAL A 8 0.57 3.10 -1.92
C VAL A 8 0.92 4.58 -2.02
N LYS A 9 2.16 4.93 -1.68
CA LYS A 9 2.61 6.32 -1.73
C LYS A 9 2.56 6.89 -3.16
N ASP A 10 3.03 6.11 -4.14
CA ASP A 10 3.01 6.53 -5.53
C ASP A 10 1.59 6.74 -6.04
N ARG A 11 0.70 5.80 -5.73
CA ARG A 11 -0.70 5.92 -6.14
C ARG A 11 -1.38 7.12 -5.50
N ARG A 12 -1.12 7.34 -4.21
CA ARG A 12 -1.67 8.50 -3.52
C ARG A 12 -1.23 9.81 -4.18
N LYS A 13 0.05 9.90 -4.53
CA LYS A 13 0.59 11.09 -5.20
C LYS A 13 0.02 11.28 -6.60
N GLU A 14 -0.19 10.19 -7.33
CA GLU A 14 -0.79 10.25 -8.66
C GLU A 14 -2.20 10.86 -8.62
N VAL A 15 -2.97 10.55 -7.59
CA VAL A 15 -4.31 11.12 -7.43
C VAL A 15 -4.31 12.44 -6.66
N ARG A 16 -3.13 12.94 -6.31
CA ARG A 16 -2.92 14.25 -5.67
C ARG A 16 -3.67 14.42 -4.36
N MET A 17 -3.68 13.38 -3.56
CA MET A 17 -4.30 13.41 -2.23
C MET A 17 -3.26 13.51 -1.13
N THR A 18 -3.61 14.21 -0.05
CA THR A 18 -2.84 14.14 1.18
C THR A 18 -3.08 12.77 1.83
N GLN A 19 -2.25 12.40 2.79
CA GLN A 19 -2.45 11.15 3.53
C GLN A 19 -3.82 11.13 4.22
N LYS A 20 -4.24 12.28 4.76
CA LYS A 20 -5.53 12.42 5.44
C LYS A 20 -6.70 12.20 4.47
N GLU A 21 -6.67 12.86 3.33
CA GLU A 21 -7.71 12.69 2.30
C GLU A 21 -7.78 11.25 1.81
N PHE A 22 -6.62 10.64 1.61
CA PHE A 22 -6.54 9.27 1.14
C PHE A 22 -7.14 8.30 2.17
N ALA A 23 -6.81 8.48 3.44
CA ALA A 23 -7.37 7.67 4.52
C ALA A 23 -8.89 7.79 4.59
N GLU A 24 -9.41 9.01 4.48
CA GLU A 24 -10.86 9.26 4.47
C GLU A 24 -11.55 8.54 3.30
N ARG A 25 -10.96 8.60 2.11
CA ARG A 25 -11.50 7.92 0.93
C ARG A 25 -11.48 6.40 1.06
N ALA A 26 -10.42 5.86 1.63
CA ALA A 26 -10.29 4.42 1.84
C ALA A 26 -11.14 3.90 3.00
N GLY A 27 -11.62 4.79 3.86
CA GLY A 27 -12.40 4.39 5.03
C GLY A 27 -11.54 3.84 6.17
N VAL A 28 -10.29 4.30 6.29
CA VAL A 28 -9.37 3.87 7.34
C VAL A 28 -8.85 5.07 8.13
N ALA A 29 -8.27 4.81 9.28
CA ALA A 29 -7.63 5.86 10.08
C ALA A 29 -6.37 6.37 9.38
N LEU A 30 -6.03 7.63 9.60
CA LEU A 30 -4.81 8.24 9.05
C LEU A 30 -3.56 7.45 9.44
N THR A 31 -3.52 6.91 10.66
CA THR A 31 -2.39 6.11 11.14
C THR A 31 -2.15 4.88 10.28
N VAL A 32 -3.20 4.29 9.69
CA VAL A 32 -3.07 3.14 8.79
C VAL A 32 -2.26 3.54 7.55
N VAL A 33 -2.63 4.64 6.91
CA VAL A 33 -1.92 5.13 5.72
C VAL A 33 -0.46 5.46 6.07
N ARG A 34 -0.24 6.14 7.18
CA ARG A 34 1.11 6.49 7.62
C ARG A 34 1.98 5.25 7.85
N LYS A 35 1.45 4.24 8.53
CA LYS A 35 2.18 2.99 8.79
C LYS A 35 2.53 2.28 7.49
N ILE A 36 1.60 2.20 6.55
CA ILE A 36 1.84 1.58 5.25
C ILE A 36 2.98 2.30 4.53
N GLU A 37 2.92 3.61 4.45
CA GLU A 37 3.92 4.40 3.71
C GLU A 37 5.29 4.42 4.42
N GLN A 38 5.33 4.20 5.72
CA GLN A 38 6.57 4.08 6.49
C GLN A 38 7.19 2.68 6.38
N GLY A 39 6.53 1.75 5.73
CA GLY A 39 7.04 0.38 5.60
C GLY A 39 6.89 -0.45 6.86
N LYS A 40 5.97 -0.10 7.76
CA LYS A 40 5.71 -0.90 8.96
C LYS A 40 5.10 -2.23 8.59
N THR A 41 5.37 -3.26 9.38
CA THR A 41 4.89 -4.62 9.13
C THR A 41 3.74 -5.05 10.02
N ASN A 42 3.49 -4.34 11.12
CA ASN A 42 2.42 -4.65 12.05
C ASN A 42 1.10 -4.02 11.58
N LEU A 43 0.63 -4.46 10.43
CA LEU A 43 -0.56 -3.91 9.77
C LEU A 43 -1.73 -4.87 9.85
N ASN A 44 -2.94 -4.31 9.95
CA ASN A 44 -4.16 -5.08 9.85
C ASN A 44 -4.45 -5.33 8.37
N LEU A 45 -4.51 -6.60 7.97
CA LEU A 45 -4.70 -6.98 6.56
C LEU A 45 -5.99 -6.41 5.97
N ASP A 46 -7.08 -6.44 6.72
CA ASP A 46 -8.35 -5.90 6.24
C ASP A 46 -8.24 -4.41 5.92
N LYS A 47 -7.56 -3.66 6.77
CA LYS A 47 -7.35 -2.22 6.57
C LYS A 47 -6.45 -1.95 5.38
N VAL A 48 -5.39 -2.74 5.21
CA VAL A 48 -4.51 -2.64 4.04
C VAL A 48 -5.31 -2.90 2.76
N ASN A 49 -6.15 -3.92 2.76
CA ASN A 49 -6.97 -4.25 1.60
C ASN A 49 -8.00 -3.17 1.27
N LEU A 50 -8.53 -2.46 2.27
CA LEU A 50 -9.40 -1.30 2.02
C LEU A 50 -8.66 -0.22 1.25
N VAL A 51 -7.40 0.03 1.62
CA VAL A 51 -6.57 1.01 0.92
C VAL A 51 -6.29 0.56 -0.50
N LEU A 52 -5.87 -0.70 -0.67
CA LEU A 52 -5.54 -1.24 -2.00
C LEU A 52 -6.76 -1.34 -2.92
N ALA A 53 -7.94 -1.56 -2.35
CA ALA A 53 -9.19 -1.64 -3.12
C ALA A 53 -9.47 -0.36 -3.92
N MET A 54 -8.98 0.78 -3.47
CA MET A 54 -9.13 2.04 -4.20
C MET A 54 -8.48 1.98 -5.59
N PHE A 55 -7.53 1.06 -5.78
CA PHE A 55 -6.80 0.90 -7.04
C PHE A 55 -7.06 -0.48 -7.67
N GLY A 56 -8.07 -1.19 -7.20
CA GLY A 56 -8.39 -2.52 -7.71
C GLY A 56 -7.37 -3.59 -7.32
N HIS A 57 -6.70 -3.42 -6.20
CA HIS A 57 -5.67 -4.35 -5.72
C HIS A 57 -6.03 -4.94 -4.37
N GLU A 58 -5.37 -6.02 -4.02
CA GLU A 58 -5.47 -6.66 -2.70
C GLU A 58 -4.17 -7.39 -2.37
N MET A 59 -3.96 -7.68 -1.10
CA MET A 59 -2.82 -8.49 -0.68
C MET A 59 -3.06 -9.95 -1.03
N ALA A 60 -2.02 -10.59 -1.54
CA ALA A 60 -2.07 -12.02 -1.90
C ALA A 60 -0.68 -12.63 -1.77
N PRO A 61 -0.59 -13.93 -1.50
CA PRO A 61 0.71 -14.61 -1.50
C PRO A 61 1.38 -14.55 -2.87
N ALA A 62 2.70 -14.42 -2.87
CA ALA A 62 3.50 -14.46 -4.09
C ALA A 62 4.73 -15.31 -3.84
N ALA A 63 5.24 -15.95 -4.89
CA ALA A 63 6.44 -16.76 -4.78
C ALA A 63 7.66 -15.87 -4.50
N SER A 64 8.52 -16.31 -3.59
CA SER A 64 9.72 -15.55 -3.21
C SER A 64 10.63 -15.26 -4.40
N ILE A 65 10.74 -16.19 -5.33
CA ILE A 65 11.58 -16.00 -6.51
C ILE A 65 11.07 -14.84 -7.39
N GLU A 66 9.76 -14.65 -7.47
CA GLU A 66 9.17 -13.52 -8.20
C GLU A 66 9.48 -12.20 -7.51
N LEU A 67 9.42 -12.19 -6.18
CA LEU A 67 9.75 -11.01 -5.39
C LEU A 67 11.22 -10.63 -5.54
N GLU A 68 12.12 -11.60 -5.50
CA GLU A 68 13.55 -11.38 -5.68
C GLU A 68 13.85 -10.80 -7.06
N SER A 69 13.29 -11.39 -8.11
CA SER A 69 13.49 -10.90 -9.47
C SER A 69 13.02 -9.46 -9.63
N THR A 70 11.90 -9.12 -9.02
CA THR A 70 11.34 -7.77 -9.08
C THR A 70 12.19 -6.79 -8.30
N ASP A 71 12.66 -7.18 -7.13
CA ASP A 71 13.51 -6.34 -6.30
C ASP A 71 14.83 -6.02 -7.00
N GLU A 72 15.40 -6.98 -7.70
CA GLU A 72 16.61 -6.78 -8.49
C GLU A 72 16.38 -5.79 -9.63
N ALA A 73 15.21 -5.79 -10.22
CA ALA A 73 14.87 -4.89 -11.32
C ALA A 73 14.65 -3.45 -10.86
N SER A 74 14.34 -3.27 -9.61
CA SER A 74 14.09 -1.96 -9.05
C SER A 74 15.33 -1.35 -8.44
#